data_062939d4aeb70be2e2cf7e1373abba8e
#
_entry.id   062939d4aeb70be2e2cf7e1373abba8e
#
_cell.length_a   1.000
_cell.length_b   1.000
_cell.length_c   1.000
_cell.angle_alpha   90.00
_cell.angle_beta   90.00
_cell.angle_gamma   90.00
#
_symmetry.space_group_name_H-M   'P 1'
#
loop_
_entity.id
_entity.type
_entity.pdbx_description
1 polymer ?
#
loop_
_entity_poly.entity_id
_entity_poly.type
_entity_poly.pdbx_seq_one_letter_code
_entity_poly.pdbx_strand_id
1 'polypeptide(L)'
;MTMAKKLPLLAPSVHTFEVNGTYTDCEAKRTVFMAIQKMVSAGKYYRIPYHGSSKKGYSYKRKDGGLTITLADYPDFKKRYITLSGVNLARIAGDPSRLSLTDLSPEGLVMQEQAFLDELEQLGLLEIEESVKWKMHRLDITQDFYVKCDPSLMVKIIRYAGSVDPYRKGRALHYNQHNEIRSCKFEKTWYDFALYDKHQQLLNCEKESYPISPDDLERSKNLIRYEIQLKRPSLKEFEHDKLESSKLRFRNHALFHYFDKISDDIPFFLYRYAVDFFGKHSWYNVPTALKAVQTSNLDDDTKELVAAYIAAQDEPELTDKIHHKKKIAKALEKLEINDVIIPCRILNDRQCGRFPCAPLCTRIQGL
;
A
#
# COMPACT_ATOMS: atom_id res chain seq x y z
N MET A 1 13.10 -33.79 6.46
CA MET A 1 12.59 -32.51 5.98
C MET A 1 11.92 -31.81 7.14
N THR A 2 12.61 -30.86 7.78
CA THR A 2 12.06 -30.03 8.85
C THR A 2 11.10 -29.04 8.20
N MET A 3 9.79 -29.17 8.46
CA MET A 3 8.80 -28.16 8.06
C MET A 3 9.29 -26.80 8.55
N ALA A 4 9.63 -25.94 7.61
CA ALA A 4 9.95 -24.56 7.93
C ALA A 4 8.70 -23.97 8.62
N LYS A 5 8.82 -23.62 9.91
CA LYS A 5 7.75 -22.89 10.63
C LYS A 5 7.30 -21.72 9.75
N LYS A 6 6.04 -21.75 9.29
CA LYS A 6 5.45 -20.61 8.60
C LYS A 6 5.61 -19.39 9.51
N LEU A 7 6.22 -18.34 9.00
CA LEU A 7 6.25 -17.07 9.72
C LEU A 7 4.83 -16.54 9.82
N PRO A 8 4.43 -15.96 10.95
CA PRO A 8 3.08 -15.47 11.11
C PRO A 8 2.80 -14.36 10.08
N LEU A 9 1.73 -14.54 9.35
CA LEU A 9 1.11 -13.52 8.53
C LEU A 9 0.13 -12.80 9.45
N LEU A 10 0.25 -11.48 9.53
CA LEU A 10 -0.73 -10.69 10.28
C LEU A 10 -1.99 -10.51 9.44
N ALA A 11 -3.15 -10.45 10.08
CA ALA A 11 -4.41 -10.28 9.36
C ALA A 11 -4.37 -9.03 8.47
N PRO A 12 -4.89 -9.12 7.23
CA PRO A 12 -5.03 -7.95 6.37
C PRO A 12 -5.99 -6.94 6.99
N SER A 13 -5.71 -5.65 6.79
CA SER A 13 -6.54 -4.59 7.34
C SER A 13 -6.42 -3.28 6.56
N VAL A 14 -7.09 -2.25 7.04
CA VAL A 14 -6.97 -0.87 6.56
C VAL A 14 -5.89 -0.15 7.37
N HIS A 15 -4.95 0.47 6.65
CA HIS A 15 -3.90 1.29 7.28
C HIS A 15 -4.34 2.75 7.43
N THR A 16 -4.71 3.37 6.32
CA THR A 16 -5.23 4.75 6.29
C THR A 16 -6.27 4.90 5.19
N PHE A 17 -7.02 6.00 5.26
CA PHE A 17 -7.92 6.38 4.17
C PHE A 17 -7.95 7.89 3.98
N GLU A 18 -8.59 8.31 2.88
CA GLU A 18 -8.82 9.70 2.54
C GLU A 18 -10.27 9.92 2.14
N VAL A 19 -10.89 10.93 2.72
CA VAL A 19 -12.25 11.35 2.40
C VAL A 19 -12.23 12.79 1.91
N ASN A 20 -12.90 13.03 0.78
CA ASN A 20 -13.05 14.36 0.20
C ASN A 20 -14.51 14.84 0.32
N GLY A 21 -14.67 16.00 0.92
CA GLY A 21 -15.92 16.74 0.99
C GLY A 21 -15.93 17.92 0.03
N THR A 22 -17.00 18.05 -0.75
CA THR A 22 -17.21 19.24 -1.61
C THR A 22 -18.39 20.04 -1.11
N TYR A 23 -18.25 21.37 -1.06
CA TYR A 23 -19.30 22.28 -0.61
C TYR A 23 -19.24 23.61 -1.36
N THR A 24 -20.32 24.38 -1.30
CA THR A 24 -20.44 25.70 -1.94
C THR A 24 -20.55 26.83 -0.93
N ASP A 25 -21.00 26.51 0.28
CA ASP A 25 -21.25 27.49 1.34
C ASP A 25 -19.94 27.97 1.99
N CYS A 26 -19.83 29.30 2.17
CA CYS A 26 -18.71 29.95 2.84
C CYS A 26 -18.75 29.76 4.36
N GLU A 27 -19.94 29.66 4.95
CA GLU A 27 -20.13 29.50 6.37
C GLU A 27 -19.56 28.16 6.86
N ALA A 28 -19.80 27.09 6.10
CA ALA A 28 -19.23 25.77 6.38
C ALA A 28 -17.69 25.82 6.53
N LYS A 29 -17.00 26.57 5.65
CA LYS A 29 -15.54 26.76 5.77
C LYS A 29 -15.17 27.51 7.04
N ARG A 30 -15.90 28.54 7.39
CA ARG A 30 -15.63 29.36 8.56
C ARG A 30 -15.76 28.54 9.85
N THR A 31 -16.83 27.75 9.97
CA THR A 31 -17.07 26.85 11.10
C THR A 31 -15.87 25.92 11.32
N VAL A 32 -15.47 25.20 10.28
CA VAL A 32 -14.33 24.27 10.35
C VAL A 32 -13.02 24.99 10.64
N PHE A 33 -12.77 26.13 10.00
CA PHE A 33 -11.55 26.89 10.22
C PHE A 33 -11.44 27.37 11.66
N MET A 34 -12.52 27.90 12.24
CA MET A 34 -12.54 28.35 13.63
C MET A 34 -12.36 27.19 14.62
N ALA A 35 -12.97 26.05 14.36
CA ALA A 35 -12.80 24.85 15.18
C ALA A 35 -11.32 24.37 15.14
N ILE A 36 -10.71 24.30 13.95
CA ILE A 36 -9.29 23.94 13.81
C ILE A 36 -8.37 24.91 14.56
N GLN A 37 -8.64 26.23 14.53
CA GLN A 37 -7.83 27.20 15.27
C GLN A 37 -7.88 26.94 16.78
N LYS A 38 -9.04 26.57 17.34
CA LYS A 38 -9.16 26.14 18.74
C LYS A 38 -8.31 24.91 19.02
N MET A 39 -8.34 23.93 18.13
CA MET A 39 -7.55 22.70 18.25
C MET A 39 -6.02 22.94 18.13
N VAL A 40 -5.61 23.91 17.30
CA VAL A 40 -4.21 24.35 17.21
C VAL A 40 -3.80 25.04 18.51
N SER A 41 -4.62 25.97 19.02
CA SER A 41 -4.37 26.66 20.30
C SER A 41 -4.31 25.69 21.49
N ALA A 42 -5.12 24.64 21.48
CA ALA A 42 -5.07 23.54 22.47
C ALA A 42 -3.88 22.59 22.28
N GLY A 43 -3.06 22.82 21.26
CA GLY A 43 -1.88 21.99 20.99
C GLY A 43 -2.16 20.59 20.42
N LYS A 44 -3.41 20.31 19.98
CA LYS A 44 -3.79 19.03 19.35
C LYS A 44 -3.36 18.94 17.88
N TYR A 45 -3.43 20.06 17.18
CA TYR A 45 -3.05 20.18 15.77
C TYR A 45 -1.91 21.18 15.58
N TYR A 46 -1.21 21.09 14.45
CA TYR A 46 -0.27 22.09 13.99
C TYR A 46 -0.40 22.29 12.50
N ARG A 47 -0.05 23.50 12.04
CA ARG A 47 -0.09 23.86 10.62
C ARG A 47 1.09 23.22 9.90
N ILE A 48 0.82 22.68 8.72
CA ILE A 48 1.84 22.17 7.79
C ILE A 48 1.78 22.93 6.46
N PRO A 49 2.85 22.87 5.63
CA PRO A 49 2.81 23.40 4.29
C PRO A 49 1.66 22.82 3.47
N TYR A 50 0.99 23.67 2.71
CA TYR A 50 -0.05 23.28 1.76
C TYR A 50 0.59 23.03 0.39
N HIS A 51 0.43 21.84 -0.16
CA HIS A 51 1.02 21.43 -1.43
C HIS A 51 -0.02 21.23 -2.56
N GLY A 52 -1.23 21.74 -2.40
CA GLY A 52 -2.28 21.63 -3.40
C GLY A 52 -2.14 22.63 -4.55
N SER A 53 -2.83 22.38 -5.66
CA SER A 53 -2.88 23.24 -6.85
C SER A 53 -3.73 24.52 -6.67
N SER A 54 -4.51 24.60 -5.59
CA SER A 54 -5.29 25.80 -5.26
C SER A 54 -4.40 26.95 -4.81
N LYS A 55 -4.71 28.19 -5.24
CA LYS A 55 -4.03 29.40 -4.78
C LYS A 55 -4.27 29.71 -3.30
N LYS A 56 -5.33 29.14 -2.70
CA LYS A 56 -5.72 29.37 -1.31
C LYS A 56 -6.03 28.02 -0.65
N GLY A 57 -5.11 27.55 0.19
CA GLY A 57 -5.28 26.34 0.95
C GLY A 57 -4.57 26.37 2.30
N TYR A 58 -5.08 25.60 3.24
CA TYR A 58 -4.54 25.45 4.58
C TYR A 58 -4.52 23.97 4.93
N SER A 59 -3.41 23.48 5.46
CA SER A 59 -3.29 22.10 5.93
C SER A 59 -2.87 22.07 7.39
N TYR A 60 -3.51 21.20 8.14
CA TYR A 60 -3.27 21.00 9.57
C TYR A 60 -3.15 19.50 9.86
N LYS A 61 -2.16 19.14 10.67
CA LYS A 61 -1.90 17.75 11.03
C LYS A 61 -2.10 17.56 12.52
N ARG A 62 -2.79 16.49 12.90
CA ARG A 62 -2.92 16.04 14.29
C ARG A 62 -1.55 15.61 14.82
N LYS A 63 -1.21 15.94 16.06
CA LYS A 63 0.12 15.69 16.62
C LYS A 63 0.55 14.22 16.66
N ASP A 64 -0.40 13.32 16.83
CA ASP A 64 -0.14 11.88 16.79
C ASP A 64 -0.01 11.32 15.35
N GLY A 65 -0.31 12.13 14.33
CA GLY A 65 -0.26 11.75 12.93
C GLY A 65 -1.48 10.94 12.44
N GLY A 66 -2.54 10.83 13.26
CA GLY A 66 -3.74 10.05 12.92
C GLY A 66 -4.68 10.72 11.92
N LEU A 67 -4.49 12.02 11.62
CA LEU A 67 -5.36 12.76 10.71
C LEU A 67 -4.64 14.01 10.18
N THR A 68 -4.82 14.29 8.90
CA THR A 68 -4.50 15.57 8.27
C THR A 68 -5.77 16.15 7.67
N ILE A 69 -6.10 17.40 8.00
CA ILE A 69 -7.22 18.12 7.40
C ILE A 69 -6.70 19.25 6.49
N THR A 70 -7.22 19.30 5.28
CA THR A 70 -6.89 20.33 4.30
C THR A 70 -8.14 21.05 3.84
N LEU A 71 -8.11 22.37 3.89
CA LEU A 71 -9.15 23.26 3.37
C LEU A 71 -8.62 23.93 2.12
N ALA A 72 -9.29 23.79 0.97
CA ALA A 72 -8.86 24.36 -0.29
C ALA A 72 -10.00 25.03 -1.04
N ASP A 73 -9.72 26.23 -1.59
CA ASP A 73 -10.66 26.99 -2.44
C ASP A 73 -10.21 26.93 -3.89
N TYR A 74 -11.13 26.62 -4.78
CA TYR A 74 -10.97 26.71 -6.23
C TYR A 74 -11.96 27.74 -6.78
N PRO A 75 -11.61 29.05 -6.75
CA PRO A 75 -12.53 30.12 -7.09
C PRO A 75 -13.05 30.01 -8.53
N ASP A 76 -12.22 29.57 -9.49
CA ASP A 76 -12.58 29.41 -10.90
C ASP A 76 -13.72 28.41 -11.12
N PHE A 77 -13.88 27.43 -10.22
CA PHE A 77 -14.92 26.42 -10.26
C PHE A 77 -16.06 26.67 -9.25
N LYS A 78 -16.01 27.76 -8.46
CA LYS A 78 -16.92 28.03 -7.34
C LYS A 78 -17.06 26.83 -6.39
N LYS A 79 -15.99 26.04 -6.25
CA LYS A 79 -15.95 24.83 -5.44
C LYS A 79 -14.94 24.97 -4.30
N ARG A 80 -15.28 24.40 -3.19
CA ARG A 80 -14.45 24.30 -2.01
C ARG A 80 -14.33 22.84 -1.60
N TYR A 81 -13.18 22.49 -1.08
CA TYR A 81 -12.88 21.13 -0.69
C TYR A 81 -12.37 21.07 0.74
N ILE A 82 -12.87 20.09 1.47
CA ILE A 82 -12.30 19.62 2.73
C ILE A 82 -11.76 18.23 2.45
N THR A 83 -10.46 18.02 2.68
CA THR A 83 -9.84 16.69 2.57
C THR A 83 -9.42 16.23 3.94
N LEU A 84 -9.87 15.06 4.35
CA LEU A 84 -9.39 14.32 5.50
C LEU A 84 -8.48 13.23 4.97
N SER A 85 -7.16 13.35 5.17
CA SER A 85 -6.16 12.42 4.61
C SER A 85 -5.29 11.79 5.68
N GLY A 86 -4.73 10.62 5.37
CA GLY A 86 -3.95 9.83 6.30
C GLY A 86 -4.73 9.45 7.56
N VAL A 87 -6.06 9.29 7.42
CA VAL A 87 -6.93 8.94 8.54
C VAL A 87 -6.59 7.54 9.00
N ASN A 88 -6.10 7.42 10.24
CA ASN A 88 -5.83 6.15 10.90
C ASN A 88 -6.72 6.02 12.13
N LEU A 89 -7.73 5.15 12.03
CA LEU A 89 -8.77 5.03 13.07
C LEU A 89 -8.20 4.53 14.40
N ALA A 90 -7.25 3.59 14.38
CA ALA A 90 -6.65 3.08 15.62
C ALA A 90 -5.96 4.21 16.41
N ARG A 91 -5.22 5.10 15.71
CA ARG A 91 -4.59 6.26 16.37
C ARG A 91 -5.56 7.29 16.86
N ILE A 92 -6.63 7.53 16.11
CA ILE A 92 -7.69 8.44 16.53
C ILE A 92 -8.36 7.91 17.81
N ALA A 93 -8.53 6.60 17.89
CA ALA A 93 -9.05 5.90 19.07
C ALA A 93 -8.04 5.80 20.25
N GLY A 94 -6.83 6.37 20.08
CA GLY A 94 -5.86 6.48 21.18
C GLY A 94 -4.76 5.41 21.18
N ASP A 95 -4.68 4.54 20.17
CA ASP A 95 -3.58 3.58 20.10
C ASP A 95 -2.26 4.32 19.77
N PRO A 96 -1.26 4.30 20.66
CA PRO A 96 0.00 5.00 20.44
C PRO A 96 0.93 4.30 19.45
N SER A 97 0.68 3.02 19.12
CA SER A 97 1.56 2.22 18.28
C SER A 97 1.62 2.74 16.85
N ARG A 98 2.83 2.82 16.31
CA ARG A 98 3.08 3.17 14.90
C ARG A 98 2.87 1.98 13.94
N LEU A 99 2.64 0.80 14.49
CA LEU A 99 2.31 -0.41 13.74
C LEU A 99 0.79 -0.59 13.58
N SER A 100 -0.01 0.18 14.32
CA SER A 100 -1.46 0.00 14.39
C SER A 100 -2.16 0.09 13.05
N LEU A 101 -3.05 -0.85 12.86
CA LEU A 101 -3.99 -0.93 11.75
C LEU A 101 -5.42 -0.80 12.29
N THR A 102 -6.36 -0.48 11.43
CA THR A 102 -7.78 -0.47 11.79
C THR A 102 -8.19 -1.86 12.27
N ASP A 103 -8.80 -1.94 13.43
CA ASP A 103 -9.44 -3.17 13.91
C ASP A 103 -10.77 -3.33 13.18
N LEU A 104 -10.84 -4.33 12.30
CA LEU A 104 -12.01 -4.62 11.47
C LEU A 104 -13.01 -5.57 12.17
N SER A 105 -12.77 -5.95 13.43
CA SER A 105 -13.80 -6.64 14.21
C SER A 105 -15.01 -5.73 14.44
N PRO A 106 -16.23 -6.27 14.55
CA PRO A 106 -17.41 -5.45 14.79
C PRO A 106 -17.26 -4.50 15.99
N GLU A 107 -16.70 -4.99 17.10
CA GLU A 107 -16.46 -4.20 18.33
C GLU A 107 -15.38 -3.14 18.10
N GLY A 108 -14.29 -3.50 17.41
CA GLY A 108 -13.21 -2.59 17.07
C GLY A 108 -13.67 -1.45 16.16
N LEU A 109 -14.47 -1.77 15.13
CA LEU A 109 -15.01 -0.78 14.21
C LEU A 109 -15.94 0.21 14.93
N VAL A 110 -16.84 -0.26 15.79
CA VAL A 110 -17.75 0.62 16.55
C VAL A 110 -16.96 1.58 17.44
N MET A 111 -15.98 1.09 18.18
CA MET A 111 -15.16 1.92 19.07
C MET A 111 -14.35 2.96 18.27
N GLN A 112 -13.74 2.56 17.18
CA GLN A 112 -12.90 3.44 16.37
C GLN A 112 -13.73 4.46 15.57
N GLU A 113 -14.91 4.06 15.08
CA GLU A 113 -15.83 4.99 14.44
C GLU A 113 -16.31 6.05 15.42
N GLN A 114 -16.69 5.66 16.66
CA GLN A 114 -17.11 6.63 17.67
C GLN A 114 -15.99 7.66 17.96
N ALA A 115 -14.76 7.20 18.16
CA ALA A 115 -13.63 8.10 18.36
C ALA A 115 -13.41 9.04 17.17
N PHE A 116 -13.65 8.57 15.95
CA PHE A 116 -13.57 9.39 14.74
C PHE A 116 -14.72 10.42 14.68
N LEU A 117 -15.93 10.03 15.02
CA LEU A 117 -17.07 10.96 15.10
C LEU A 117 -16.82 12.06 16.13
N ASP A 118 -16.30 11.72 17.31
CA ASP A 118 -15.93 12.70 18.35
C ASP A 118 -14.88 13.69 17.84
N GLU A 119 -13.91 13.21 17.05
CA GLU A 119 -12.91 14.07 16.41
C GLU A 119 -13.54 14.99 15.34
N LEU A 120 -14.46 14.48 14.52
CA LEU A 120 -15.18 15.26 13.52
C LEU A 120 -16.07 16.33 14.15
N GLU A 121 -16.70 16.03 15.29
CA GLU A 121 -17.50 16.99 16.07
C GLU A 121 -16.62 18.13 16.58
N GLN A 122 -15.48 17.82 17.20
CA GLN A 122 -14.52 18.82 17.67
C GLN A 122 -13.98 19.71 16.53
N LEU A 123 -13.92 19.20 15.32
CA LEU A 123 -13.53 19.92 14.10
C LEU A 123 -14.69 20.70 13.44
N GLY A 124 -15.92 20.64 14.01
CA GLY A 124 -17.11 21.27 13.45
C GLY A 124 -17.61 20.64 12.15
N LEU A 125 -17.11 19.44 11.80
CA LEU A 125 -17.43 18.78 10.54
C LEU A 125 -18.80 18.13 10.54
N LEU A 126 -19.28 17.70 11.71
CA LEU A 126 -20.63 17.14 11.85
C LEU A 126 -21.71 18.24 11.79
N GLU A 127 -21.39 19.48 12.17
CA GLU A 127 -22.34 20.61 12.06
C GLU A 127 -22.66 20.94 10.60
N ILE A 128 -21.68 20.77 9.71
CA ILE A 128 -21.79 21.11 8.28
C ILE A 128 -22.08 19.88 7.40
N GLU A 129 -22.26 18.70 7.96
CA GLU A 129 -22.32 17.43 7.21
C GLU A 129 -23.37 17.47 6.08
N GLU A 130 -24.56 18.05 6.34
CA GLU A 130 -25.63 18.13 5.36
C GLU A 130 -25.30 19.04 4.16
N SER A 131 -24.45 20.05 4.35
CA SER A 131 -24.01 20.97 3.29
C SER A 131 -22.81 20.44 2.50
N VAL A 132 -22.19 19.33 2.94
CA VAL A 132 -20.97 18.76 2.33
C VAL A 132 -21.27 17.42 1.67
N LYS A 133 -20.79 17.25 0.44
CA LYS A 133 -20.88 15.96 -0.26
C LYS A 133 -19.58 15.17 -0.03
N TRP A 134 -19.62 14.25 0.93
CA TRP A 134 -18.49 13.40 1.29
C TRP A 134 -18.37 12.17 0.39
N LYS A 135 -17.13 11.81 0.04
CA LYS A 135 -16.82 10.59 -0.73
C LYS A 135 -15.49 10.02 -0.29
N MET A 136 -15.39 8.70 -0.22
CA MET A 136 -14.11 8.02 -0.11
C MET A 136 -13.27 8.32 -1.35
N HIS A 137 -12.04 8.80 -1.15
CA HIS A 137 -11.14 9.18 -2.23
C HIS A 137 -9.98 8.19 -2.39
N ARG A 138 -9.47 7.70 -1.28
CA ARG A 138 -8.42 6.69 -1.21
C ARG A 138 -8.63 5.78 -0.01
N LEU A 139 -8.29 4.52 -0.17
CA LEU A 139 -8.27 3.52 0.89
C LEU A 139 -7.00 2.70 0.77
N ASP A 140 -6.19 2.69 1.82
CA ASP A 140 -4.93 1.95 1.88
C ASP A 140 -5.17 0.64 2.62
N ILE A 141 -5.34 -0.44 1.85
CA ILE A 141 -5.44 -1.80 2.39
C ILE A 141 -4.03 -2.39 2.51
N THR A 142 -3.78 -3.14 3.57
CA THR A 142 -2.43 -3.57 3.89
C THR A 142 -2.37 -4.94 4.50
N GLN A 143 -1.21 -5.57 4.35
CA GLN A 143 -0.84 -6.77 5.03
C GLN A 143 0.63 -6.72 5.47
N ASP A 144 0.84 -7.03 6.73
CA ASP A 144 2.17 -7.12 7.31
C ASP A 144 2.64 -8.57 7.36
N PHE A 145 3.92 -8.82 7.10
CA PHE A 145 4.50 -10.15 7.22
C PHE A 145 5.98 -10.08 7.60
N TYR A 146 6.41 -11.03 8.42
CA TYR A 146 7.80 -11.16 8.81
C TYR A 146 8.59 -11.97 7.77
N VAL A 147 9.81 -11.52 7.48
CA VAL A 147 10.74 -12.23 6.61
C VAL A 147 11.92 -12.80 7.39
N LYS A 148 12.44 -13.96 6.95
CA LYS A 148 13.65 -14.57 7.55
C LYS A 148 14.95 -14.00 7.00
N CYS A 149 14.87 -13.25 5.91
CA CYS A 149 16.01 -12.58 5.27
C CYS A 149 15.99 -11.10 5.57
N ASP A 150 17.05 -10.38 5.19
CA ASP A 150 17.04 -8.92 5.20
C ASP A 150 15.87 -8.41 4.35
N PRO A 151 14.98 -7.55 4.89
CA PRO A 151 13.88 -6.94 4.15
C PRO A 151 14.31 -6.26 2.84
N SER A 152 15.51 -5.70 2.78
CA SER A 152 16.04 -5.08 1.57
C SER A 152 16.12 -6.02 0.38
N LEU A 153 16.32 -7.31 0.61
CA LEU A 153 16.33 -8.31 -0.46
C LEU A 153 14.96 -8.41 -1.13
N MET A 154 13.88 -8.50 -0.34
CA MET A 154 12.52 -8.55 -0.88
C MET A 154 12.19 -7.28 -1.67
N VAL A 155 12.54 -6.11 -1.13
CA VAL A 155 12.32 -4.83 -1.80
C VAL A 155 13.09 -4.75 -3.13
N LYS A 156 14.34 -5.22 -3.18
CA LYS A 156 15.15 -5.29 -4.42
C LYS A 156 14.50 -6.17 -5.48
N ILE A 157 14.05 -7.38 -5.10
CA ILE A 157 13.38 -8.33 -5.99
C ILE A 157 12.10 -7.72 -6.58
N ILE A 158 11.23 -7.19 -5.70
CA ILE A 158 9.96 -6.57 -6.11
C ILE A 158 10.18 -5.36 -7.01
N ARG A 159 11.15 -4.52 -6.67
CA ARG A 159 11.52 -3.37 -7.51
C ARG A 159 11.97 -3.81 -8.90
N TYR A 160 12.82 -4.80 -8.98
CA TYR A 160 13.27 -5.33 -10.27
C TYR A 160 12.09 -5.90 -11.05
N ALA A 161 11.29 -6.77 -10.46
CA ALA A 161 10.13 -7.37 -11.09
C ALA A 161 9.15 -6.32 -11.65
N GLY A 162 8.91 -5.23 -10.91
CA GLY A 162 8.05 -4.13 -11.37
C GLY A 162 8.68 -3.23 -12.44
N SER A 163 10.00 -3.27 -12.64
CA SER A 163 10.71 -2.43 -13.62
C SER A 163 10.88 -3.06 -14.99
N VAL A 164 10.85 -4.39 -15.06
CA VAL A 164 11.20 -5.16 -16.29
C VAL A 164 10.05 -5.19 -17.29
N ASP A 165 8.80 -5.27 -16.82
CA ASP A 165 7.64 -5.36 -17.71
C ASP A 165 7.15 -3.95 -18.11
N PRO A 166 7.16 -3.60 -19.42
CA PRO A 166 6.66 -2.30 -19.88
C PRO A 166 5.19 -2.05 -19.59
N TYR A 167 4.37 -3.10 -19.46
CA TYR A 167 2.97 -2.97 -19.06
C TYR A 167 2.77 -2.78 -17.54
N ARG A 168 3.77 -3.17 -16.75
CA ARG A 168 3.82 -2.98 -15.30
C ARG A 168 4.52 -1.68 -14.90
N LYS A 169 5.10 -0.93 -15.85
CA LYS A 169 5.81 0.33 -15.59
C LYS A 169 4.88 1.32 -14.88
N GLY A 170 5.00 1.35 -13.56
CA GLY A 170 4.63 2.48 -12.76
C GLY A 170 5.87 3.31 -12.45
N ARG A 171 5.68 4.57 -12.06
CA ARG A 171 6.76 5.38 -11.51
C ARG A 171 7.21 4.73 -10.20
N ALA A 172 8.41 4.15 -10.17
CA ALA A 172 9.01 3.66 -8.94
C ALA A 172 9.51 4.87 -8.13
N LEU A 173 8.87 5.15 -7.01
CA LEU A 173 9.36 6.12 -6.04
C LEU A 173 10.26 5.39 -5.05
N HIS A 174 11.45 5.92 -4.83
CA HIS A 174 12.44 5.36 -3.93
C HIS A 174 12.65 6.29 -2.75
N TYR A 175 12.39 5.81 -1.56
CA TYR A 175 12.88 6.44 -0.36
C TYR A 175 14.26 5.87 -0.05
N ASN A 176 15.28 6.69 -0.25
CA ASN A 176 16.65 6.29 -0.02
C ASN A 176 17.24 7.10 1.15
N GLN A 177 17.74 6.39 2.16
CA GLN A 177 18.76 6.91 3.05
C GLN A 177 19.96 5.97 2.91
N HIS A 178 21.13 6.53 2.66
CA HIS A 178 22.42 5.83 2.58
C HIS A 178 22.58 4.81 1.43
N ASN A 179 22.06 5.08 0.23
CA ASN A 179 22.16 4.20 -0.94
C ASN A 179 21.50 2.82 -0.80
N GLU A 180 20.76 2.54 0.28
CA GLU A 180 20.03 1.29 0.45
C GLU A 180 18.56 1.43 0.06
N ILE A 181 18.09 0.51 -0.77
CA ILE A 181 16.69 0.48 -1.20
C ILE A 181 15.89 -0.27 -0.14
N ARG A 182 15.07 0.44 0.61
CA ARG A 182 14.23 -0.10 1.69
C ARG A 182 12.74 0.01 1.42
N SER A 183 12.35 0.61 0.28
CA SER A 183 10.97 0.74 -0.16
C SER A 183 10.86 0.83 -1.66
N CYS A 184 9.69 0.46 -2.19
CA CYS A 184 9.30 0.73 -3.56
C CYS A 184 7.81 1.05 -3.62
N LYS A 185 7.46 1.94 -4.54
CA LYS A 185 6.07 2.28 -4.85
C LYS A 185 5.90 2.31 -6.36
N PHE A 186 4.81 1.70 -6.84
CA PHE A 186 4.42 1.71 -8.25
C PHE A 186 3.06 2.36 -8.38
N GLU A 187 2.99 3.40 -9.20
CA GLU A 187 1.77 4.18 -9.39
C GLU A 187 1.02 3.69 -10.63
N LYS A 188 -0.26 3.38 -10.46
CA LYS A 188 -1.20 3.03 -11.51
C LYS A 188 -2.41 3.97 -11.48
N THR A 189 -3.24 3.91 -12.51
CA THR A 189 -4.44 4.76 -12.59
C THR A 189 -5.47 4.42 -11.52
N TRP A 190 -5.65 3.14 -11.21
CA TRP A 190 -6.69 2.60 -10.34
C TRP A 190 -6.22 2.38 -8.90
N TYR A 191 -4.94 2.07 -8.74
CA TYR A 191 -4.32 1.79 -7.45
C TYR A 191 -2.85 2.12 -7.48
N ASP A 192 -2.24 2.28 -6.32
CA ASP A 192 -0.79 2.24 -6.15
C ASP A 192 -0.42 1.00 -5.36
N PHE A 193 0.72 0.43 -5.70
CA PHE A 193 1.35 -0.65 -4.97
C PHE A 193 2.53 -0.09 -4.19
N ALA A 194 2.61 -0.39 -2.89
CA ALA A 194 3.77 -0.05 -2.08
C ALA A 194 4.25 -1.27 -1.28
N LEU A 195 5.55 -1.41 -1.18
CA LEU A 195 6.19 -2.42 -0.35
C LEU A 195 7.41 -1.81 0.31
N TYR A 196 7.51 -1.95 1.64
CA TYR A 196 8.59 -1.34 2.38
C TYR A 196 8.95 -2.07 3.67
N ASP A 197 10.23 -1.90 4.06
CA ASP A 197 10.77 -2.27 5.36
C ASP A 197 10.17 -1.36 6.43
N LYS A 198 9.30 -1.91 7.26
CA LYS A 198 8.57 -1.15 8.29
C LYS A 198 9.50 -0.63 9.38
N HIS A 199 10.53 -1.39 9.73
CA HIS A 199 11.53 -0.95 10.71
C HIS A 199 12.27 0.30 10.24
N GLN A 200 12.77 0.28 9.00
CA GLN A 200 13.46 1.44 8.43
C GLN A 200 12.53 2.64 8.28
N GLN A 201 11.26 2.43 7.95
CA GLN A 201 10.27 3.50 7.90
C GLN A 201 10.11 4.15 9.27
N LEU A 202 10.01 3.36 10.35
CA LEU A 202 9.91 3.90 11.70
C LEU A 202 11.14 4.71 12.10
N LEU A 203 12.34 4.19 11.86
CA LEU A 203 13.60 4.93 12.12
C LEU A 203 13.65 6.27 11.36
N ASN A 204 13.05 6.36 10.19
CA ASN A 204 12.95 7.61 9.45
C ASN A 204 11.94 8.58 10.09
N CYS A 205 10.78 8.08 10.56
CA CYS A 205 9.79 8.88 11.25
C CYS A 205 10.30 9.45 12.59
N GLU A 206 11.18 8.73 13.30
CA GLU A 206 11.80 9.21 14.53
C GLU A 206 12.60 10.50 14.30
N LYS A 207 13.28 10.60 13.16
CA LYS A 207 14.01 11.81 12.75
C LYS A 207 13.09 13.00 12.44
N GLU A 208 11.83 12.74 12.14
CA GLU A 208 10.80 13.75 11.87
C GLU A 208 10.05 14.22 13.12
N SER A 209 10.58 13.97 14.32
CA SER A 209 10.05 14.43 15.62
C SER A 209 8.81 13.67 16.13
N TYR A 210 8.56 12.46 15.64
CA TYR A 210 7.53 11.60 16.22
C TYR A 210 8.15 10.56 17.15
N PRO A 211 7.82 10.55 18.45
CA PRO A 211 8.33 9.53 19.37
C PRO A 211 7.80 8.15 18.94
N ILE A 212 8.72 7.20 18.89
CA ILE A 212 8.43 5.82 18.58
C ILE A 212 8.73 5.00 19.83
N SER A 213 7.82 4.10 20.20
CA SER A 213 8.06 3.25 21.35
C SER A 213 9.17 2.23 21.08
N PRO A 214 10.01 1.87 22.07
CA PRO A 214 10.97 0.79 21.90
C PRO A 214 10.33 -0.54 21.50
N ASP A 215 9.11 -0.82 21.94
CA ASP A 215 8.32 -2.00 21.56
C ASP A 215 7.98 -2.00 20.06
N ASP A 216 7.54 -0.87 19.51
CA ASP A 216 7.30 -0.76 18.07
C ASP A 216 8.57 -0.98 17.25
N LEU A 217 9.71 -0.45 17.71
CA LEU A 217 10.98 -0.68 17.03
C LEU A 217 11.38 -2.15 17.05
N GLU A 218 11.21 -2.84 18.17
CA GLU A 218 11.52 -4.25 18.28
C GLU A 218 10.58 -5.10 17.40
N ARG A 219 9.27 -4.86 17.49
CA ARG A 219 8.25 -5.58 16.71
C ARG A 219 8.34 -5.33 15.21
N SER A 220 8.88 -4.21 14.78
CA SER A 220 9.05 -3.89 13.36
C SER A 220 10.26 -4.59 12.72
N LYS A 221 11.17 -5.18 13.48
CA LYS A 221 12.34 -5.89 12.93
C LYS A 221 11.93 -7.00 11.98
N ASN A 222 12.50 -7.00 10.78
CA ASN A 222 12.17 -7.95 9.70
C ASN A 222 10.70 -7.91 9.24
N LEU A 223 9.96 -6.86 9.56
CA LEU A 223 8.59 -6.66 9.14
C LEU A 223 8.56 -5.94 7.78
N ILE A 224 7.94 -6.58 6.82
CA ILE A 224 7.59 -5.98 5.53
C ILE A 224 6.12 -5.61 5.56
N ARG A 225 5.80 -4.39 5.15
CA ARG A 225 4.43 -3.97 4.86
C ARG A 225 4.21 -3.95 3.35
N TYR A 226 3.19 -4.69 2.94
CA TYR A 226 2.60 -4.65 1.62
C TYR A 226 1.33 -3.82 1.66
N GLU A 227 1.20 -2.85 0.78
CA GLU A 227 0.10 -1.91 0.78
C GLU A 227 -0.42 -1.68 -0.64
N ILE A 228 -1.73 -1.76 -0.81
CA ILE A 228 -2.44 -1.34 -2.01
C ILE A 228 -3.26 -0.10 -1.66
N GLN A 229 -2.94 1.01 -2.32
CA GLN A 229 -3.66 2.27 -2.19
C GLN A 229 -4.75 2.31 -3.27
N LEU A 230 -5.97 1.87 -2.93
CA LEU A 230 -7.11 1.95 -3.83
C LEU A 230 -7.48 3.42 -4.08
N LYS A 231 -7.50 3.81 -5.35
CA LYS A 231 -7.85 5.16 -5.78
C LYS A 231 -9.33 5.27 -6.13
N ARG A 232 -9.80 6.50 -6.32
CA ARG A 232 -11.22 6.78 -6.60
C ARG A 232 -11.85 5.91 -7.70
N PRO A 233 -11.19 5.58 -8.84
CA PRO A 233 -11.79 4.70 -9.84
C PRO A 233 -12.15 3.31 -9.28
N SER A 234 -11.21 2.64 -8.59
CA SER A 234 -11.46 1.32 -7.96
C SER A 234 -12.53 1.39 -6.87
N LEU A 235 -12.50 2.44 -6.04
CA LEU A 235 -13.49 2.63 -4.97
C LEU A 235 -14.89 2.89 -5.53
N LYS A 236 -15.00 3.58 -6.67
CA LYS A 236 -16.28 3.83 -7.32
C LYS A 236 -16.92 2.52 -7.85
N GLU A 237 -16.08 1.61 -8.38
CA GLU A 237 -16.55 0.29 -8.81
C GLU A 237 -17.07 -0.52 -7.61
N PHE A 238 -16.29 -0.61 -6.54
CA PHE A 238 -16.70 -1.26 -5.30
C PHE A 238 -18.00 -0.67 -4.73
N GLU A 239 -18.09 0.66 -4.63
CA GLU A 239 -19.27 1.36 -4.11
C GLU A 239 -20.54 1.06 -4.95
N HIS A 240 -20.39 1.00 -6.27
CA HIS A 240 -21.51 0.66 -7.17
C HIS A 240 -22.00 -0.76 -6.95
N ASP A 241 -21.10 -1.70 -6.72
CA ASP A 241 -21.43 -3.12 -6.65
C ASP A 241 -21.90 -3.57 -5.25
N LYS A 242 -21.42 -2.90 -4.20
CA LYS A 242 -21.58 -3.35 -2.81
C LYS A 242 -22.37 -2.40 -1.91
N LEU A 243 -22.53 -1.13 -2.30
CA LEU A 243 -23.17 -0.12 -1.46
C LEU A 243 -24.42 0.46 -2.15
N GLU A 244 -25.48 0.67 -1.38
CA GLU A 244 -26.71 1.32 -1.85
C GLU A 244 -26.49 2.79 -2.22
N SER A 245 -25.50 3.44 -1.62
CA SER A 245 -25.16 4.84 -1.86
C SER A 245 -23.66 5.08 -1.74
N SER A 246 -23.10 5.81 -2.71
CA SER A 246 -21.72 6.29 -2.66
C SER A 246 -21.51 7.54 -1.79
N LYS A 247 -22.57 8.05 -1.14
CA LYS A 247 -22.50 9.23 -0.26
C LYS A 247 -22.20 8.77 1.16
N LEU A 248 -21.06 9.22 1.68
CA LEU A 248 -20.76 9.02 3.08
C LEU A 248 -21.57 10.00 3.93
N ARG A 249 -22.18 9.49 4.99
CA ARG A 249 -22.87 10.23 6.04
C ARG A 249 -22.34 9.72 7.37
N PHE A 250 -21.48 10.49 8.03
CA PHE A 250 -20.79 10.02 9.23
C PHE A 250 -21.74 9.71 10.37
N ARG A 251 -22.74 10.59 10.61
CA ARG A 251 -23.75 10.37 11.67
C ARG A 251 -24.60 9.11 11.49
N ASN A 252 -24.70 8.58 10.27
CA ASN A 252 -25.49 7.39 9.98
C ASN A 252 -24.63 6.13 9.94
N HIS A 253 -23.49 6.10 10.62
CA HIS A 253 -22.56 4.97 10.64
C HIS A 253 -22.13 4.48 9.26
N ALA A 254 -22.10 5.36 8.26
CA ALA A 254 -21.78 4.99 6.89
C ALA A 254 -20.34 4.54 6.73
N LEU A 255 -19.43 5.01 7.58
CA LEU A 255 -18.04 4.58 7.59
C LEU A 255 -17.91 3.15 8.14
N PHE A 256 -18.63 2.82 9.23
CA PHE A 256 -18.71 1.46 9.75
C PHE A 256 -19.23 0.50 8.66
N HIS A 257 -20.35 0.84 8.05
CA HIS A 257 -20.94 0.03 6.99
C HIS A 257 -20.00 -0.12 5.78
N TYR A 258 -19.24 0.91 5.44
CA TYR A 258 -18.23 0.86 4.37
C TYR A 258 -17.12 -0.14 4.69
N PHE A 259 -16.57 -0.08 5.90
CA PHE A 259 -15.50 -0.98 6.33
C PHE A 259 -15.99 -2.41 6.57
N ASP A 260 -17.17 -2.59 7.11
CA ASP A 260 -17.81 -3.91 7.23
C ASP A 260 -17.92 -4.60 5.86
N LYS A 261 -18.41 -3.88 4.85
CA LYS A 261 -18.55 -4.42 3.49
C LYS A 261 -17.23 -4.69 2.78
N ILE A 262 -16.20 -3.87 2.98
CA ILE A 262 -14.92 -4.07 2.31
C ILE A 262 -14.03 -5.07 3.03
N SER A 263 -14.24 -5.31 4.32
CA SER A 263 -13.41 -6.21 5.14
C SER A 263 -13.29 -7.60 4.53
N ASP A 264 -14.39 -8.16 4.04
CA ASP A 264 -14.44 -9.46 3.38
C ASP A 264 -13.68 -9.50 2.04
N ASP A 265 -13.61 -8.36 1.36
CA ASP A 265 -12.97 -8.25 0.04
C ASP A 265 -11.47 -7.87 0.13
N ILE A 266 -10.96 -7.43 1.29
CA ILE A 266 -9.55 -7.02 1.45
C ILE A 266 -8.56 -8.11 1.03
N PRO A 267 -8.68 -9.38 1.48
CA PRO A 267 -7.77 -10.44 1.06
C PRO A 267 -7.78 -10.65 -0.46
N PHE A 268 -8.99 -10.58 -1.06
CA PHE A 268 -9.15 -10.70 -2.50
C PHE A 268 -8.46 -9.55 -3.26
N PHE A 269 -8.63 -8.31 -2.83
CA PHE A 269 -7.94 -7.17 -3.46
C PHE A 269 -6.42 -7.29 -3.35
N LEU A 270 -5.90 -7.60 -2.17
CA LEU A 270 -4.46 -7.78 -1.97
C LEU A 270 -3.89 -8.87 -2.87
N TYR A 271 -4.59 -10.02 -2.95
CA TYR A 271 -4.19 -11.13 -3.81
C TYR A 271 -4.28 -10.77 -5.30
N ARG A 272 -5.43 -10.26 -5.76
CA ARG A 272 -5.68 -9.89 -7.16
C ARG A 272 -4.60 -8.95 -7.68
N TYR A 273 -4.35 -7.86 -6.96
CA TYR A 273 -3.37 -6.86 -7.40
C TYR A 273 -1.93 -7.38 -7.31
N ALA A 274 -1.62 -8.24 -6.35
CA ALA A 274 -0.31 -8.90 -6.32
C ALA A 274 -0.11 -9.83 -7.52
N VAL A 275 -1.11 -10.62 -7.90
CA VAL A 275 -1.06 -11.50 -9.08
C VAL A 275 -0.97 -10.70 -10.37
N ASP A 276 -1.81 -9.67 -10.51
CA ASP A 276 -1.84 -8.81 -11.70
C ASP A 276 -0.49 -8.11 -11.92
N PHE A 277 0.22 -7.80 -10.83
CA PHE A 277 1.47 -7.07 -10.90
C PHE A 277 2.70 -7.98 -10.98
N PHE A 278 2.74 -9.08 -10.23
CA PHE A 278 3.94 -9.91 -10.08
C PHE A 278 3.79 -11.34 -10.61
N GLY A 279 2.59 -11.71 -11.09
CA GLY A 279 2.30 -13.10 -11.42
C GLY A 279 2.18 -13.99 -10.18
N LYS A 280 1.80 -15.25 -10.39
CA LYS A 280 1.52 -16.23 -9.31
C LYS A 280 2.61 -17.28 -9.08
N HIS A 281 3.63 -17.34 -9.94
CA HIS A 281 4.68 -18.34 -9.87
C HIS A 281 5.89 -17.85 -9.07
N SER A 282 6.72 -18.79 -8.62
CA SER A 282 7.92 -18.47 -7.84
C SER A 282 8.97 -17.74 -8.66
N TRP A 283 9.66 -16.79 -8.03
CA TRP A 283 10.80 -16.11 -8.62
C TRP A 283 12.07 -16.95 -8.43
N TYR A 284 12.83 -17.09 -9.49
CA TYR A 284 14.10 -17.78 -9.54
C TYR A 284 15.20 -16.79 -9.93
N ASN A 285 16.41 -17.00 -9.42
CA ASN A 285 17.60 -16.39 -10.03
C ASN A 285 18.04 -17.21 -11.24
N VAL A 286 18.89 -16.63 -12.08
CA VAL A 286 19.35 -17.26 -13.32
C VAL A 286 19.90 -18.67 -13.11
N PRO A 287 20.87 -18.94 -12.20
CA PRO A 287 21.38 -20.30 -11.99
C PRO A 287 20.32 -21.33 -11.56
N THR A 288 19.44 -20.92 -10.67
CA THR A 288 18.40 -21.84 -10.13
C THR A 288 17.34 -22.14 -11.19
N ALA A 289 16.96 -21.12 -12.00
CA ALA A 289 16.04 -21.29 -13.10
C ALA A 289 16.62 -22.21 -14.20
N LEU A 290 17.88 -22.02 -14.58
CA LEU A 290 18.58 -22.90 -15.52
C LEU A 290 18.59 -24.34 -15.04
N LYS A 291 18.93 -24.57 -13.77
CA LYS A 291 18.90 -25.92 -13.18
C LYS A 291 17.52 -26.54 -13.24
N ALA A 292 16.47 -25.78 -12.92
CA ALA A 292 15.09 -26.26 -12.96
C ALA A 292 14.68 -26.65 -14.39
N VAL A 293 15.07 -25.89 -15.42
CA VAL A 293 14.82 -26.21 -16.83
C VAL A 293 15.56 -27.47 -17.24
N GLN A 294 16.84 -27.59 -16.91
CA GLN A 294 17.68 -28.75 -17.28
C GLN A 294 17.12 -30.06 -16.71
N THR A 295 16.62 -30.05 -15.46
CA THR A 295 16.08 -31.21 -14.77
C THR A 295 14.59 -31.47 -15.08
N SER A 296 13.96 -30.67 -15.89
CA SER A 296 12.54 -30.76 -16.24
C SER A 296 12.24 -31.82 -17.29
N ASN A 297 10.95 -32.13 -17.47
CA ASN A 297 10.44 -33.03 -18.52
C ASN A 297 10.06 -32.29 -19.81
N LEU A 298 10.63 -31.11 -20.07
CA LEU A 298 10.48 -30.43 -21.36
C LEU A 298 11.30 -31.15 -22.44
N ASP A 299 10.87 -31.02 -23.70
CA ASP A 299 11.68 -31.46 -24.86
C ASP A 299 12.98 -30.62 -24.99
N ASP A 300 13.97 -31.18 -25.59
CA ASP A 300 15.31 -30.58 -25.64
C ASP A 300 15.33 -29.22 -26.38
N ASP A 301 14.56 -29.07 -27.47
CA ASP A 301 14.45 -27.81 -28.21
C ASP A 301 13.80 -26.71 -27.32
N THR A 302 12.83 -27.10 -26.52
CA THR A 302 12.17 -26.18 -25.58
C THR A 302 13.11 -25.83 -24.41
N LYS A 303 13.87 -26.80 -23.87
CA LYS A 303 14.89 -26.53 -22.87
C LYS A 303 15.94 -25.54 -23.34
N GLU A 304 16.47 -25.75 -24.53
CA GLU A 304 17.46 -24.85 -25.11
C GLU A 304 16.95 -23.42 -25.31
N LEU A 305 15.71 -23.31 -25.83
CA LEU A 305 15.07 -22.01 -26.02
C LEU A 305 14.82 -21.27 -24.69
N VAL A 306 14.32 -21.98 -23.65
CA VAL A 306 14.04 -21.39 -22.35
C VAL A 306 15.36 -21.07 -21.62
N ALA A 307 16.37 -21.92 -21.71
CA ALA A 307 17.67 -21.67 -21.12
C ALA A 307 18.36 -20.43 -21.72
N ALA A 308 18.28 -20.27 -23.05
CA ALA A 308 18.77 -19.06 -23.71
C ALA A 308 18.05 -17.78 -23.20
N TYR A 309 16.72 -17.85 -23.04
CA TYR A 309 15.95 -16.74 -22.46
C TYR A 309 16.39 -16.40 -21.03
N ILE A 310 16.56 -17.42 -20.19
CA ILE A 310 16.95 -17.23 -18.80
C ILE A 310 18.38 -16.65 -18.72
N ALA A 311 19.32 -17.18 -19.48
CA ALA A 311 20.71 -16.67 -19.52
C ALA A 311 20.78 -15.20 -19.96
N ALA A 312 19.95 -14.81 -20.92
CA ALA A 312 19.89 -13.44 -21.43
C ALA A 312 19.37 -12.42 -20.36
N GLN A 313 18.78 -12.86 -19.25
CA GLN A 313 18.36 -11.94 -18.18
C GLN A 313 19.58 -11.31 -17.44
N ASP A 314 20.73 -11.97 -17.44
CA ASP A 314 21.97 -11.37 -16.95
C ASP A 314 22.63 -10.42 -17.98
N GLU A 315 22.20 -10.48 -19.25
CA GLU A 315 22.72 -9.70 -20.37
C GLU A 315 21.55 -8.94 -21.06
N PRO A 316 21.17 -7.74 -20.59
CA PRO A 316 19.98 -7.02 -21.09
C PRO A 316 19.97 -6.79 -22.62
N GLU A 317 21.14 -6.66 -23.23
CA GLU A 317 21.28 -6.43 -24.67
C GLU A 317 20.85 -7.64 -25.52
N LEU A 318 20.75 -8.82 -24.92
CA LEU A 318 20.32 -10.05 -25.60
C LEU A 318 18.80 -10.28 -25.48
N THR A 319 18.13 -9.70 -24.51
CA THR A 319 16.68 -9.94 -24.26
C THR A 319 15.77 -9.49 -25.40
N ASP A 320 16.14 -8.43 -26.13
CA ASP A 320 15.36 -7.94 -27.26
C ASP A 320 15.47 -8.82 -28.52
N LYS A 321 16.46 -9.71 -28.57
CA LYS A 321 16.72 -10.62 -29.71
C LYS A 321 15.97 -11.96 -29.58
N ILE A 322 15.27 -12.18 -28.46
CA ILE A 322 14.63 -13.46 -28.19
C ILE A 322 13.29 -13.57 -28.91
N HIS A 323 13.21 -14.54 -29.77
CA HIS A 323 11.99 -14.93 -30.47
C HIS A 323 11.19 -15.96 -29.64
N HIS A 324 9.92 -16.23 -30.03
CA HIS A 324 9.09 -17.27 -29.43
C HIS A 324 8.63 -17.00 -27.96
N LYS A 325 8.46 -15.73 -27.56
CA LYS A 325 8.03 -15.32 -26.18
C LYS A 325 6.83 -16.11 -25.65
N LYS A 326 5.84 -16.44 -26.50
CA LYS A 326 4.67 -17.25 -26.08
C LYS A 326 5.00 -18.71 -25.73
N LYS A 327 5.95 -19.34 -26.47
CA LYS A 327 6.40 -20.71 -26.17
C LYS A 327 7.20 -20.75 -24.87
N ILE A 328 8.05 -19.76 -24.66
CA ILE A 328 8.83 -19.58 -23.43
C ILE A 328 7.91 -19.38 -22.23
N ALA A 329 6.95 -18.46 -22.30
CA ALA A 329 6.01 -18.20 -21.22
C ALA A 329 5.21 -19.45 -20.81
N LYS A 330 4.71 -20.24 -21.79
CA LYS A 330 4.03 -21.50 -21.51
C LYS A 330 4.95 -22.55 -20.85
N ALA A 331 6.21 -22.60 -21.22
CA ALA A 331 7.16 -23.53 -20.62
C ALA A 331 7.49 -23.12 -19.18
N LEU A 332 7.71 -21.85 -18.92
CA LEU A 332 7.92 -21.31 -17.56
C LEU A 332 6.68 -21.53 -16.66
N GLU A 333 5.48 -21.29 -17.21
CA GLU A 333 4.21 -21.57 -16.51
C GLU A 333 4.09 -23.06 -16.12
N LYS A 334 4.42 -23.98 -17.04
CA LYS A 334 4.42 -25.43 -16.76
C LYS A 334 5.41 -25.83 -15.66
N LEU A 335 6.50 -25.08 -15.52
CA LEU A 335 7.52 -25.29 -14.49
C LEU A 335 7.24 -24.50 -13.19
N GLU A 336 6.13 -23.78 -13.12
CA GLU A 336 5.79 -22.86 -12.00
C GLU A 336 6.88 -21.81 -11.74
N ILE A 337 7.60 -21.41 -12.78
CA ILE A 337 8.62 -20.37 -12.72
C ILE A 337 8.00 -19.05 -13.20
N ASN A 338 8.20 -17.98 -12.45
CA ASN A 338 7.78 -16.66 -12.87
C ASN A 338 8.53 -16.24 -14.14
N ASP A 339 7.86 -15.54 -15.04
CA ASP A 339 8.47 -15.02 -16.28
C ASP A 339 9.55 -13.94 -16.02
N VAL A 340 9.52 -13.33 -14.84
CA VAL A 340 10.58 -12.44 -14.36
C VAL A 340 11.65 -13.26 -13.63
N ILE A 341 12.80 -13.44 -14.27
CA ILE A 341 13.96 -14.10 -13.67
C ILE A 341 14.87 -13.05 -13.06
N ILE A 342 15.33 -13.28 -11.83
CA ILE A 342 16.14 -12.31 -11.09
C ILE A 342 17.62 -12.46 -11.47
N PRO A 343 18.25 -11.46 -12.09
CA PRO A 343 19.67 -11.51 -12.46
C PRO A 343 20.59 -11.58 -11.24
N CYS A 344 21.69 -12.30 -11.35
CA CYS A 344 22.69 -12.43 -10.28
C CYS A 344 23.29 -11.08 -9.88
N ARG A 345 23.44 -10.13 -10.82
CA ARG A 345 23.95 -8.78 -10.54
C ARG A 345 23.12 -7.94 -9.58
N ILE A 346 21.83 -8.30 -9.37
CA ILE A 346 20.93 -7.61 -8.41
C ILE A 346 21.14 -8.11 -6.99
N LEU A 347 21.68 -9.33 -6.86
CA LEU A 347 21.85 -10.05 -5.63
C LEU A 347 23.34 -10.16 -5.30
N ASN A 348 23.68 -10.21 -4.02
CA ASN A 348 25.02 -10.62 -3.60
C ASN A 348 25.10 -12.16 -3.51
N ASP A 349 26.30 -12.71 -3.44
CA ASP A 349 26.55 -14.18 -3.44
C ASP A 349 25.77 -14.91 -2.34
N ARG A 350 25.64 -14.30 -1.15
CA ARG A 350 24.86 -14.87 -0.04
C ARG A 350 23.36 -14.90 -0.32
N GLN A 351 22.87 -13.94 -1.12
CA GLN A 351 21.47 -13.84 -1.52
C GLN A 351 21.14 -14.82 -2.63
N CYS A 352 22.03 -15.02 -3.59
CA CYS A 352 21.85 -15.98 -4.70
C CYS A 352 21.58 -17.41 -4.22
N GLY A 353 22.19 -17.85 -3.11
CA GLY A 353 21.97 -19.18 -2.55
C GLY A 353 20.60 -19.42 -1.89
N ARG A 354 19.74 -18.43 -1.82
CA ARG A 354 18.42 -18.51 -1.14
C ARG A 354 17.22 -18.63 -2.08
N PHE A 355 17.43 -18.77 -3.35
CA PHE A 355 16.36 -18.99 -4.33
C PHE A 355 16.03 -20.49 -4.52
N PRO A 356 14.79 -20.82 -4.88
CA PRO A 356 13.70 -19.96 -5.33
C PRO A 356 13.03 -19.16 -4.18
N CYS A 357 12.48 -18.01 -4.56
CA CYS A 357 11.72 -17.15 -3.67
C CYS A 357 10.23 -17.17 -4.07
N ALA A 358 9.36 -17.59 -3.17
CA ALA A 358 7.93 -17.58 -3.42
C ALA A 358 7.44 -16.14 -3.63
N PRO A 359 6.61 -15.87 -4.65
CA PRO A 359 6.06 -14.56 -4.87
C PRO A 359 5.13 -14.13 -3.74
N LEU A 360 4.91 -12.82 -3.63
CA LEU A 360 4.08 -12.24 -2.58
C LEU A 360 2.65 -12.83 -2.58
N CYS A 361 2.09 -13.07 -3.77
CA CYS A 361 0.75 -13.63 -3.94
C CYS A 361 0.59 -15.03 -3.31
N THR A 362 1.60 -15.90 -3.35
CA THR A 362 1.50 -17.23 -2.72
C THR A 362 1.53 -17.16 -1.18
N ARG A 363 2.03 -16.08 -0.61
CA ARG A 363 1.97 -15.84 0.83
C ARG A 363 0.60 -15.30 1.25
N ILE A 364 -0.05 -14.52 0.41
CA ILE A 364 -1.41 -14.00 0.63
C ILE A 364 -2.45 -15.12 0.50
N GLN A 365 -2.25 -16.09 -0.41
CA GLN A 365 -3.14 -17.25 -0.55
C GLN A 365 -3.12 -18.22 0.65
N GLY A 366 -2.13 -18.14 1.50
CA GLY A 366 -2.05 -18.99 2.71
C GLY A 366 -2.97 -18.54 3.85
N LEU A 367 -3.84 -17.56 3.58
CA LEU A 367 -4.99 -17.20 4.41
C LEU A 367 -6.17 -18.10 4.07
#